data_b655f931feedfabe119aaf4729c570e7
#
_entry.id   b655f931feedfabe119aaf4729c570e7
#
_cell.length_a   1.000
_cell.length_b   1.000
_cell.length_c   1.000
_cell.angle_alpha   90.00
_cell.angle_beta   90.00
_cell.angle_gamma   90.00
#
_symmetry.space_group_name_H-M   'P 1'
#
loop_
_entity.id
_entity.type
_entity.pdbx_description
1 polymer ?
#
loop_
_entity_poly.entity_id
_entity_poly.type
_entity_poly.pdbx_seq_one_letter_code
_entity_poly.pdbx_strand_id
1 'polypeptide(L)'
;VNTSDEVSKYGLTPEAIPVFLRALPAFSALRVRGLMTLALFSADVARVRPCFVRLRELRERLRQHAPAGVGLDELSMGMSGDFEVAIEEGATVVRVGQAIFGARVMPDAYYWPTADARPDNND
;
A
#
# COMPACT_ATOMS: atom_id res chain seq x y z
N VAL A 1 -3.74 -1.45 1.76
CA VAL A 1 -4.68 -2.40 1.16
C VAL A 1 -3.93 -3.39 0.29
N ASN A 2 -4.20 -4.69 0.43
CA ASN A 2 -3.64 -5.72 -0.46
C ASN A 2 -4.49 -5.81 -1.73
N THR A 3 -4.00 -5.22 -2.82
CA THR A 3 -4.67 -5.22 -4.12
C THR A 3 -4.07 -6.21 -5.11
N SER A 4 -2.95 -6.86 -4.74
CA SER A 4 -2.24 -7.83 -5.59
C SER A 4 -2.60 -9.29 -5.29
N ASP A 5 -3.38 -9.53 -4.24
CA ASP A 5 -3.76 -10.86 -3.73
C ASP A 5 -2.57 -11.76 -3.33
N GLU A 6 -1.37 -11.17 -3.16
CA GLU A 6 -0.18 -11.90 -2.72
C GLU A 6 -0.23 -12.13 -1.20
N VAL A 7 -0.12 -13.40 -0.79
CA VAL A 7 -0.12 -13.82 0.62
C VAL A 7 1.07 -13.23 1.38
N SER A 8 2.17 -12.95 0.70
CA SER A 8 3.39 -12.36 1.28
C SER A 8 3.25 -10.88 1.63
N LYS A 9 2.18 -10.21 1.18
CA LYS A 9 1.95 -8.79 1.46
C LYS A 9 0.98 -8.59 2.60
N TYR A 10 1.38 -7.69 3.50
CA TYR A 10 0.54 -7.24 4.59
C TYR A 10 -0.52 -6.25 4.08
N GLY A 11 -1.53 -6.05 4.90
CA GLY A 11 -2.63 -5.13 4.61
C GLY A 11 -3.97 -5.86 4.56
N LEU A 12 -5.04 -5.09 4.71
CA LEU A 12 -6.39 -5.60 4.64
C LEU A 12 -6.79 -5.90 3.19
N THR A 13 -7.64 -6.89 3.00
CA THR A 13 -8.29 -7.10 1.70
C THR A 13 -9.23 -5.94 1.38
N PRO A 14 -9.50 -5.63 0.10
CA PRO A 14 -10.45 -4.59 -0.27
C PRO A 14 -11.82 -4.73 0.39
N GLU A 15 -12.28 -5.97 0.60
CA GLU A 15 -13.58 -6.30 1.19
C GLU A 15 -13.63 -5.97 2.70
N ALA A 16 -12.49 -6.03 3.40
CA ALA A 16 -12.40 -5.71 4.82
C ALA A 16 -12.34 -4.20 5.11
N ILE A 17 -11.97 -3.38 4.12
CA ILE A 17 -11.77 -1.92 4.32
C ILE A 17 -13.04 -1.22 4.81
N PRO A 18 -14.26 -1.46 4.30
CA PRO A 18 -15.44 -0.75 4.77
C PRO A 18 -15.73 -0.96 6.27
N VAL A 19 -15.47 -2.17 6.78
CA VAL A 19 -15.63 -2.46 8.22
C VAL A 19 -14.56 -1.73 9.03
N PHE A 20 -13.32 -1.77 8.57
CA PHE A 20 -12.19 -1.10 9.22
C PHE A 20 -12.40 0.42 9.30
N LEU A 21 -12.85 1.07 8.21
CA LEU A 21 -13.10 2.52 8.20
C LEU A 21 -14.14 2.95 9.24
N ARG A 22 -15.17 2.13 9.48
CA ARG A 22 -16.19 2.43 10.51
C ARG A 22 -15.64 2.45 11.94
N ALA A 23 -14.55 1.73 12.19
CA ALA A 23 -13.91 1.73 13.51
C ALA A 23 -12.98 2.93 13.75
N LEU A 24 -12.50 3.59 12.68
CA LEU A 24 -11.51 4.66 12.76
C LEU A 24 -11.93 5.89 13.58
N PRO A 25 -13.19 6.34 13.59
CA PRO A 25 -13.62 7.47 14.41
C PRO A 25 -13.36 7.31 15.93
N ALA A 26 -13.21 6.07 16.42
CA ALA A 26 -12.85 5.80 17.81
C ALA A 26 -11.40 6.19 18.15
N PHE A 27 -10.55 6.43 17.14
CA PHE A 27 -9.13 6.76 17.31
C PHE A 27 -8.88 8.24 17.00
N SER A 28 -9.24 9.13 17.92
CA SER A 28 -9.21 10.58 17.72
C SER A 28 -7.81 11.16 17.45
N ALA A 29 -6.74 10.45 17.85
CA ALA A 29 -5.36 10.83 17.56
C ALA A 29 -4.92 10.53 16.12
N LEU A 30 -5.72 9.76 15.34
CA LEU A 30 -5.40 9.42 13.97
C LEU A 30 -6.10 10.36 12.98
N ARG A 31 -5.36 10.76 11.96
CA ARG A 31 -5.89 11.50 10.82
C ARG A 31 -5.73 10.69 9.54
N VAL A 32 -6.76 9.97 9.19
CA VAL A 32 -6.78 9.19 7.95
C VAL A 32 -6.97 10.11 6.76
N ARG A 33 -6.13 9.95 5.73
CA ARG A 33 -6.10 10.80 4.53
C ARG A 33 -6.47 10.06 3.25
N GLY A 34 -6.34 8.74 3.23
CA GLY A 34 -6.54 8.00 2.00
C GLY A 34 -6.22 6.52 2.14
N LEU A 35 -6.02 5.89 0.99
CA LEU A 35 -5.66 4.48 0.88
C LEU A 35 -4.24 4.32 0.32
N MET A 36 -3.59 3.23 0.70
CA MET A 36 -2.25 2.89 0.23
C MET A 36 -2.19 1.45 -0.26
N THR A 37 -1.46 1.22 -1.34
CA THR A 37 -1.10 -0.13 -1.78
C THR A 37 0.33 -0.23 -2.28
N LEU A 38 0.82 -1.46 -2.30
CA LEU A 38 1.98 -1.91 -3.06
C LEU A 38 1.48 -2.86 -4.15
N ALA A 39 1.72 -2.53 -5.41
CA ALA A 39 1.40 -3.43 -6.51
C ALA A 39 2.30 -4.67 -6.48
N LEU A 40 1.94 -5.69 -7.23
CA LEU A 40 2.82 -6.84 -7.40
C LEU A 40 4.16 -6.39 -8.01
N PHE A 41 5.25 -7.06 -7.63
CA PHE A 41 6.57 -6.77 -8.17
C PHE A 41 6.72 -7.40 -9.56
N SER A 42 6.60 -6.59 -10.60
CA SER A 42 6.71 -7.02 -12.01
C SER A 42 7.12 -5.86 -12.90
N ALA A 43 7.90 -6.15 -13.92
CA ALA A 43 8.18 -5.22 -15.01
C ALA A 43 7.02 -5.15 -16.03
N ASP A 44 6.07 -6.08 -15.96
CA ASP A 44 4.92 -6.13 -16.84
C ASP A 44 3.81 -5.19 -16.34
N VAL A 45 3.66 -4.07 -17.03
CA VAL A 45 2.64 -3.03 -16.76
C VAL A 45 1.22 -3.61 -16.77
N ALA A 46 0.94 -4.58 -17.64
CA ALA A 46 -0.39 -5.18 -17.73
C ALA A 46 -0.77 -5.95 -16.46
N ARG A 47 0.22 -6.42 -15.70
CA ARG A 47 0.01 -7.08 -14.41
C ARG A 47 -0.04 -6.10 -13.24
N VAL A 48 0.72 -5.01 -13.31
CA VAL A 48 0.84 -4.01 -12.24
C VAL A 48 -0.38 -3.07 -12.21
N ARG A 49 -0.79 -2.55 -13.36
CA ARG A 49 -1.89 -1.58 -13.51
C ARG A 49 -3.18 -2.00 -12.80
N PRO A 50 -3.66 -3.25 -12.88
CA PRO A 50 -4.88 -3.67 -12.19
C PRO A 50 -4.86 -3.45 -10.68
N CYS A 51 -3.68 -3.52 -10.04
CA CYS A 51 -3.56 -3.23 -8.60
C CYS A 51 -3.92 -1.78 -8.27
N PHE A 52 -3.48 -0.84 -9.09
CA PHE A 52 -3.75 0.59 -8.92
C PHE A 52 -5.20 0.95 -9.27
N VAL A 53 -5.72 0.39 -10.36
CA VAL A 53 -7.13 0.53 -10.73
C VAL A 53 -8.03 0.07 -9.59
N ARG A 54 -7.75 -1.11 -9.02
CA ARG A 54 -8.52 -1.69 -7.91
C ARG A 54 -8.51 -0.77 -6.67
N LEU A 55 -7.39 -0.13 -6.35
CA LEU A 55 -7.31 0.82 -5.24
C LEU A 55 -8.11 2.08 -5.52
N ARG A 56 -8.00 2.65 -6.72
CA ARG A 56 -8.76 3.83 -7.14
C ARG A 56 -10.27 3.58 -7.07
N GLU A 57 -10.74 2.49 -7.66
CA GLU A 57 -12.16 2.13 -7.66
C GLU A 57 -12.69 1.87 -6.24
N LEU A 58 -11.88 1.23 -5.38
CA LEU A 58 -12.21 1.06 -3.98
C LEU A 58 -12.40 2.42 -3.29
N ARG A 59 -11.46 3.37 -3.48
CA ARG A 59 -11.56 4.72 -2.93
C ARG A 59 -12.85 5.40 -3.38
N GLU A 60 -13.17 5.38 -4.68
CA GLU A 60 -14.36 6.04 -5.22
C GLU A 60 -15.65 5.50 -4.60
N ARG A 61 -15.76 4.19 -4.42
CA ARG A 61 -16.89 3.56 -3.73
C ARG A 61 -16.99 3.99 -2.26
N LEU A 62 -15.85 4.07 -1.57
CA LEU A 62 -15.81 4.36 -0.13
C LEU A 62 -16.05 5.84 0.17
N ARG A 63 -15.65 6.77 -0.71
CA ARG A 63 -15.82 8.22 -0.51
C ARG A 63 -17.30 8.61 -0.28
N GLN A 64 -18.23 7.91 -0.90
CA GLN A 64 -19.66 8.19 -0.78
C GLN A 64 -20.22 7.87 0.62
N HIS A 65 -19.54 7.01 1.39
CA HIS A 65 -20.00 6.50 2.66
C HIS A 65 -18.92 6.55 3.76
N ALA A 66 -17.90 7.38 3.57
CA ALA A 66 -16.82 7.52 4.55
C ALA A 66 -17.36 8.10 5.87
N PRO A 67 -16.95 7.56 7.02
CA PRO A 67 -17.32 8.13 8.32
C PRO A 67 -16.78 9.54 8.48
N ALA A 68 -17.43 10.35 9.31
CA ALA A 68 -16.95 11.69 9.63
C ALA A 68 -15.51 11.65 10.20
N GLY A 69 -14.65 12.54 9.70
CA GLY A 69 -13.24 12.61 10.09
C GLY A 69 -12.32 11.64 9.34
N VAL A 70 -12.84 10.75 8.50
CA VAL A 70 -12.04 9.87 7.63
C VAL A 70 -11.93 10.49 6.24
N GLY A 71 -10.73 10.94 5.87
CA GLY A 71 -10.43 11.44 4.54
C GLY A 71 -10.07 10.29 3.59
N LEU A 72 -10.49 10.41 2.33
CA LEU A 72 -10.19 9.48 1.25
C LEU A 72 -9.72 10.22 -0.01
N ASP A 73 -9.02 11.34 0.18
CA ASP A 73 -8.55 12.16 -0.92
C ASP A 73 -7.25 11.61 -1.53
N GLU A 74 -6.42 10.95 -0.72
CA GLU A 74 -5.12 10.50 -1.13
C GLU A 74 -5.12 9.04 -1.61
N LEU A 75 -4.36 8.79 -2.68
CA LEU A 75 -3.96 7.47 -3.15
C LEU A 75 -2.44 7.36 -3.10
N SER A 76 -1.93 6.68 -2.09
CA SER A 76 -0.50 6.41 -1.96
C SER A 76 -0.16 5.10 -2.67
N MET A 77 0.31 5.19 -3.90
CA MET A 77 0.66 4.05 -4.73
C MET A 77 1.72 4.44 -5.75
N GLY A 78 2.51 3.46 -6.21
CA GLY A 78 3.63 3.67 -7.11
C GLY A 78 4.98 3.79 -6.38
N MET A 79 5.93 3.03 -6.84
CA MET A 79 7.32 2.99 -6.39
C MET A 79 8.25 3.21 -7.59
N SER A 80 9.57 3.12 -7.39
CA SER A 80 10.58 3.43 -8.42
C SER A 80 10.37 2.73 -9.77
N GLY A 81 9.77 1.54 -9.78
CA GLY A 81 9.56 0.75 -11.01
C GLY A 81 8.19 0.92 -11.67
N ASP A 82 7.22 1.57 -11.01
CA ASP A 82 5.83 1.61 -11.47
C ASP A 82 5.08 2.92 -11.18
N PHE A 83 5.80 3.96 -10.70
CA PHE A 83 5.16 5.24 -10.32
C PHE A 83 4.49 5.94 -11.50
N GLU A 84 5.00 5.81 -12.73
CA GLU A 84 4.40 6.42 -13.91
C GLU A 84 3.00 5.83 -14.16
N VAL A 85 2.90 4.51 -14.11
CA VAL A 85 1.60 3.81 -14.23
C VAL A 85 0.66 4.19 -13.10
N ALA A 86 1.18 4.32 -11.87
CA ALA A 86 0.39 4.74 -10.73
C ALA A 86 -0.17 6.17 -10.91
N ILE A 87 0.62 7.09 -11.47
CA ILE A 87 0.18 8.46 -11.78
C ILE A 87 -0.93 8.45 -12.82
N GLU A 88 -0.79 7.68 -13.89
CA GLU A 88 -1.85 7.49 -14.90
C GLU A 88 -3.16 6.98 -14.27
N GLU A 89 -3.06 6.16 -13.23
CA GLU A 89 -4.21 5.64 -12.49
C GLU A 89 -4.64 6.53 -11.31
N GLY A 90 -4.10 7.76 -11.20
CA GLY A 90 -4.55 8.78 -10.26
C GLY A 90 -3.87 8.76 -8.90
N ALA A 91 -2.63 8.27 -8.80
CA ALA A 91 -1.83 8.41 -7.57
C ALA A 91 -1.67 9.88 -7.18
N THR A 92 -1.89 10.20 -5.91
CA THR A 92 -1.63 11.52 -5.34
C THR A 92 -0.30 11.55 -4.57
N VAL A 93 0.19 10.38 -4.16
CA VAL A 93 1.46 10.19 -3.48
C VAL A 93 2.19 9.00 -4.09
N VAL A 94 3.42 9.22 -4.55
CA VAL A 94 4.35 8.17 -4.99
C VAL A 94 5.52 8.05 -4.02
N ARG A 95 6.14 6.87 -3.94
CA ARG A 95 7.24 6.57 -3.02
C ARG A 95 8.48 6.14 -3.80
N VAL A 96 9.27 7.10 -4.26
CA VAL A 96 10.45 6.86 -5.07
C VAL A 96 11.69 6.85 -4.17
N GLY A 97 12.27 5.69 -3.96
CA GLY A 97 13.47 5.52 -3.13
C GLY A 97 14.65 5.04 -3.95
N GLN A 98 14.58 3.85 -4.52
CA GLN A 98 15.69 3.21 -5.21
C GLN A 98 16.18 4.01 -6.43
N ALA A 99 15.29 4.66 -7.17
CA ALA A 99 15.67 5.50 -8.31
C ALA A 99 16.42 6.78 -7.90
N ILE A 100 16.30 7.22 -6.63
CA ILE A 100 16.98 8.41 -6.10
C ILE A 100 18.25 8.00 -5.36
N PHE A 101 18.19 6.99 -4.49
CA PHE A 101 19.28 6.62 -3.57
C PHE A 101 20.09 5.42 -4.05
N GLY A 102 19.75 4.80 -5.18
CA GLY A 102 20.39 3.60 -5.70
C GLY A 102 19.81 2.30 -5.12
N ALA A 103 20.32 1.18 -5.64
CA ALA A 103 19.92 -0.14 -5.17
C ALA A 103 20.39 -0.38 -3.73
N ARG A 104 19.64 -1.21 -2.99
CA ARG A 104 20.07 -1.67 -1.66
C ARG A 104 21.33 -2.51 -1.78
N VAL A 105 22.31 -2.24 -0.91
CA VAL A 105 23.59 -2.94 -0.89
C VAL A 105 23.45 -4.36 -0.36
N MET A 106 22.54 -4.56 0.59
CA MET A 106 22.27 -5.84 1.24
C MET A 106 20.99 -6.49 0.70
N PRO A 107 20.87 -7.82 0.73
CA PRO A 107 19.63 -8.53 0.40
C PRO A 107 18.45 -8.05 1.24
N ASP A 108 17.24 -8.16 0.71
CA ASP A 108 16.02 -7.75 1.42
C ASP A 108 15.83 -8.44 2.77
N ALA A 109 16.27 -9.70 2.92
CA ALA A 109 16.25 -10.43 4.18
C ALA A 109 17.08 -9.76 5.31
N TYR A 110 18.07 -8.94 4.96
CA TYR A 110 18.84 -8.16 5.95
C TYR A 110 17.98 -7.05 6.57
N TYR A 111 17.16 -6.38 5.75
CA TYR A 111 16.32 -5.27 6.21
C TYR A 111 14.98 -5.74 6.79
N TRP A 112 14.52 -6.90 6.35
CA TRP A 112 13.24 -7.50 6.71
C TRP A 112 13.44 -8.97 7.10
N PRO A 113 14.08 -9.24 8.24
CA PRO A 113 14.28 -10.61 8.68
C PRO A 113 12.92 -11.28 8.89
N THR A 114 12.73 -12.45 8.31
CA THR A 114 11.57 -13.29 8.59
C THR A 114 11.63 -13.75 10.06
N ALA A 115 10.48 -14.05 10.67
CA ALA A 115 10.40 -14.44 12.07
C ALA A 115 11.32 -15.62 12.44
N ASP A 116 11.66 -16.47 11.46
CA ASP A 116 12.55 -17.64 11.62
C ASP A 116 14.06 -17.25 11.56
N ALA A 117 14.39 -16.00 11.26
CA ALA A 117 15.77 -15.54 11.12
C ALA A 117 16.27 -14.73 12.33
N ARG A 118 15.61 -14.79 13.48
CA ARG A 118 16.18 -14.23 14.71
C ARG A 118 17.26 -15.18 15.19
N PRO A 119 18.55 -14.74 15.30
CA PRO A 119 19.53 -15.52 16.01
C PRO A 119 19.02 -15.66 17.45
N ASP A 120 18.99 -16.91 17.93
CA ASP A 120 18.73 -17.20 19.34
C ASP A 120 19.73 -16.40 20.16
N ASN A 121 19.27 -15.34 20.81
CA ASN A 121 20.02 -14.69 21.88
C ASN A 121 19.95 -15.61 23.11
N ASN A 122 20.71 -16.70 23.06
CA ASN A 122 21.14 -17.44 24.22
C ASN A 122 22.61 -17.09 24.45
N ASP A 123 22.82 -16.07 25.32
CA ASP A 123 23.94 -15.97 26.28
C ASP A 123 23.59 -14.88 27.28
#